data_eae8a6464d997b13e2a0f03917d17537
#
_entry.id   eae8a6464d997b13e2a0f03917d17537
#
_cell.length_a   1.000
_cell.length_b   1.000
_cell.length_c   1.000
_cell.angle_alpha   90.00
_cell.angle_beta   90.00
_cell.angle_gamma   90.00
#
_symmetry.space_group_name_H-M   'P 1'
#
loop_
_entity.id
_entity.type
_entity.pdbx_description
1 polymer ?
#
loop_
_entity_poly.entity_id
_entity_poly.type
_entity_poly.pdbx_seq_one_letter_code
_entity_poly.pdbx_strand_id
1 'polypeptide(L)'
;GYFGTGISDLCRVEAKPEELNIPDEIRQKIEENLEGKDEKMGVVIHNESRFIFAEKDESKNLKWYELKTIHKKDGSNSDYIFEMFEESDGTSRLFDFIPMLIDMRANDAVYVIDEVDRSLHPMLTLKLLEMYNSLLRSDSQMQLICTTHESNLLSTAPVRQDEIWFVEKDKKGESHLSSLCEYKPRENVQKGYLNGRYGAIPFFGELDNIHWDAKQE
;
A
#
# COMPACT_ATOMS: atom_id res chain seq x y z
N GLY A 1 -5.19 5.95 -17.77
CA GLY A 1 -4.84 5.17 -16.59
C GLY A 1 -5.95 5.18 -15.55
N TYR A 2 -6.16 4.06 -14.88
CA TYR A 2 -7.27 3.84 -13.95
C TYR A 2 -7.23 4.77 -12.72
N PHE A 3 -6.03 5.27 -12.36
CA PHE A 3 -5.81 6.04 -11.12
C PHE A 3 -5.42 7.50 -11.35
N GLY A 4 -5.43 7.98 -12.60
CA GLY A 4 -5.14 9.39 -12.90
C GLY A 4 -3.69 9.83 -12.58
N THR A 5 -2.75 8.90 -12.52
CA THR A 5 -1.33 9.17 -12.20
C THR A 5 -0.58 9.90 -13.31
N GLY A 6 -1.15 10.03 -14.52
CA GLY A 6 -0.43 10.56 -15.67
C GLY A 6 0.50 9.55 -16.35
N ILE A 7 0.76 8.40 -15.71
CA ILE A 7 1.58 7.33 -16.28
C ILE A 7 0.85 6.72 -17.48
N SER A 8 1.52 6.70 -18.62
CA SER A 8 0.99 6.11 -19.85
C SER A 8 1.41 4.67 -20.04
N ASP A 9 2.62 4.33 -19.60
CA ASP A 9 3.18 2.98 -19.70
C ASP A 9 4.32 2.79 -18.69
N LEU A 10 4.82 1.56 -18.63
CA LEU A 10 5.97 1.14 -17.83
C LEU A 10 7.02 0.54 -18.73
N CYS A 11 8.28 0.83 -18.46
CA CYS A 11 9.39 0.18 -19.16
C CYS A 11 10.36 -0.45 -18.15
N ARG A 12 11.00 -1.53 -18.61
CA ARG A 12 12.10 -2.17 -17.88
C ARG A 12 13.41 -1.75 -18.53
N VAL A 13 14.29 -1.18 -17.75
CA VAL A 13 15.62 -0.77 -18.21
C VAL A 13 16.64 -1.71 -17.61
N GLU A 14 17.47 -2.32 -18.45
CA GLU A 14 18.56 -3.20 -17.98
C GLU A 14 19.56 -2.36 -17.18
N ALA A 15 19.90 -2.81 -15.98
CA ALA A 15 20.80 -2.13 -15.06
C ALA A 15 21.87 -3.10 -14.55
N LYS A 16 23.03 -2.55 -14.17
CA LYS A 16 24.06 -3.36 -13.53
C LYS A 16 23.77 -3.50 -12.04
N PRO A 17 24.02 -4.67 -11.44
CA PRO A 17 23.77 -4.87 -10.02
C PRO A 17 24.44 -3.84 -9.11
N GLU A 18 25.62 -3.35 -9.51
CA GLU A 18 26.39 -2.35 -8.77
C GLU A 18 25.69 -0.98 -8.72
N GLU A 19 24.83 -0.69 -9.71
CA GLU A 19 24.08 0.58 -9.84
C GLU A 19 22.76 0.56 -9.05
N LEU A 20 22.34 -0.65 -8.59
CA LEU A 20 21.03 -0.88 -7.98
C LEU A 20 21.01 -0.79 -6.45
N ASN A 21 22.17 -0.53 -5.82
CA ASN A 21 22.32 -0.48 -4.34
C ASN A 21 21.71 -1.69 -3.60
N ILE A 22 21.76 -2.88 -4.21
CA ILE A 22 21.27 -4.10 -3.60
C ILE A 22 22.35 -4.64 -2.66
N PRO A 23 22.04 -4.89 -1.37
CA PRO A 23 22.98 -5.53 -0.46
C PRO A 23 23.46 -6.89 -1.00
N ASP A 24 24.76 -7.15 -0.89
CA ASP A 24 25.38 -8.39 -1.41
C ASP A 24 24.70 -9.66 -0.90
N GLU A 25 24.27 -9.68 0.36
CA GLU A 25 23.56 -10.81 0.97
C GLU A 25 22.20 -11.09 0.27
N ILE A 26 21.48 -10.04 -0.13
CA ILE A 26 20.21 -10.18 -0.85
C ILE A 26 20.47 -10.63 -2.27
N ARG A 27 21.50 -10.07 -2.92
CA ARG A 27 21.92 -10.45 -4.25
C ARG A 27 22.27 -11.93 -4.32
N GLN A 28 23.11 -12.43 -3.40
CA GLN A 28 23.50 -13.85 -3.34
C GLN A 28 22.28 -14.75 -3.14
N LYS A 29 21.36 -14.42 -2.23
CA LYS A 29 20.12 -15.19 -2.03
C LYS A 29 19.25 -15.27 -3.27
N ILE A 30 19.21 -14.21 -4.08
CA ILE A 30 18.45 -14.18 -5.33
C ILE A 30 19.14 -15.07 -6.37
N GLU A 31 20.45 -14.95 -6.50
CA GLU A 31 21.26 -15.78 -7.40
C GLU A 31 21.09 -17.27 -7.06
N GLU A 32 21.20 -17.63 -5.77
CA GLU A 32 20.99 -19.01 -5.28
C GLU A 32 19.55 -19.51 -5.53
N ASN A 33 18.54 -18.70 -5.29
CA ASN A 33 17.14 -19.07 -5.51
C ASN A 33 16.77 -19.25 -6.99
N LEU A 34 17.50 -18.58 -7.87
CA LEU A 34 17.34 -18.70 -9.31
C LEU A 34 18.23 -19.82 -9.89
N GLU A 35 19.28 -20.29 -9.17
CA GLU A 35 20.06 -21.45 -9.58
C GLU A 35 19.21 -22.72 -9.61
N GLY A 36 19.28 -23.45 -10.71
CA GLY A 36 18.58 -24.73 -10.86
C GLY A 36 17.10 -24.67 -11.24
N LYS A 37 16.49 -23.49 -11.35
CA LYS A 37 15.10 -23.34 -11.85
C LYS A 37 15.12 -22.96 -13.33
N ASP A 38 14.38 -23.72 -14.14
CA ASP A 38 14.23 -23.47 -15.59
C ASP A 38 13.20 -22.39 -15.89
N GLU A 39 12.48 -21.91 -14.89
CA GLU A 39 11.42 -20.92 -15.05
C GLU A 39 11.99 -19.49 -15.00
N LYS A 40 11.43 -18.61 -15.81
CA LYS A 40 11.61 -17.14 -15.73
C LYS A 40 11.02 -16.65 -14.40
N MET A 41 11.71 -16.89 -13.31
CA MET A 41 11.29 -16.42 -12.01
C MET A 41 11.84 -15.01 -11.83
N GLY A 42 10.95 -14.03 -11.89
CA GLY A 42 11.28 -12.66 -11.52
C GLY A 42 11.20 -12.50 -10.01
N VAL A 43 12.22 -11.92 -9.41
CA VAL A 43 12.16 -11.42 -8.03
C VAL A 43 11.97 -9.93 -8.08
N VAL A 44 10.94 -9.43 -7.40
CA VAL A 44 10.72 -8.00 -7.25
C VAL A 44 11.34 -7.56 -5.92
N ILE A 45 12.25 -6.63 -6.00
CA ILE A 45 12.83 -5.99 -4.82
C ILE A 45 12.32 -4.55 -4.81
N HIS A 46 11.65 -4.19 -3.74
CA HIS A 46 11.32 -2.79 -3.48
C HIS A 46 12.38 -2.23 -2.52
N ASN A 47 13.24 -1.36 -3.03
CA ASN A 47 14.28 -0.70 -2.26
C ASN A 47 14.29 0.80 -2.63
N GLU A 48 14.18 1.68 -1.65
CA GLU A 48 14.24 3.13 -1.82
C GLU A 48 13.33 3.66 -2.95
N SER A 49 12.07 3.16 -3.04
CA SER A 49 11.13 3.46 -4.12
C SER A 49 11.58 2.98 -5.51
N ARG A 50 12.48 2.01 -5.58
CA ARG A 50 12.86 1.34 -6.81
C ARG A 50 12.24 -0.04 -6.87
N PHE A 51 11.73 -0.40 -8.04
CA PHE A 51 11.25 -1.75 -8.35
C PHE A 51 12.27 -2.44 -9.25
N ILE A 52 12.95 -3.43 -8.72
CA ILE A 52 14.04 -4.15 -9.37
C ILE A 52 13.58 -5.56 -9.68
N PHE A 53 13.87 -6.01 -10.89
CA PHE A 53 13.58 -7.37 -11.35
C PHE A 53 14.88 -8.09 -11.67
N ALA A 54 15.00 -9.32 -11.23
CA ALA A 54 16.06 -10.24 -11.63
C ALA A 54 15.44 -11.40 -12.41
N GLU A 55 15.85 -11.62 -13.64
CA GLU A 55 15.39 -12.75 -14.47
C GLU A 55 16.53 -13.39 -15.23
N LYS A 56 16.43 -14.68 -15.55
CA LYS A 56 17.38 -15.34 -16.45
C LYS A 56 17.01 -15.10 -17.91
N ASP A 57 18.00 -14.74 -18.71
CA ASP A 57 17.84 -14.67 -20.17
C ASP A 57 17.79 -16.08 -20.79
N GLU A 58 17.60 -16.14 -22.11
CA GLU A 58 17.58 -17.40 -22.89
C GLU A 58 18.88 -18.20 -22.77
N SER A 59 19.98 -17.55 -22.46
CA SER A 59 21.31 -18.14 -22.26
C SER A 59 21.56 -18.53 -20.80
N LYS A 60 20.54 -18.43 -19.93
CA LYS A 60 20.60 -18.70 -18.47
C LYS A 60 21.47 -17.71 -17.68
N ASN A 61 21.84 -16.56 -18.25
CA ASN A 61 22.54 -15.52 -17.53
C ASN A 61 21.52 -14.68 -16.74
N LEU A 62 21.87 -14.31 -15.52
CA LEU A 62 21.06 -13.45 -14.69
C LEU A 62 21.16 -12.01 -15.19
N LYS A 63 20.02 -11.41 -15.48
CA LYS A 63 19.87 -10.02 -15.86
C LYS A 63 19.04 -9.26 -14.85
N TRP A 64 19.42 -8.03 -14.63
CA TRP A 64 18.76 -7.12 -13.71
C TRP A 64 18.13 -5.99 -14.48
N TYR A 65 16.93 -5.62 -14.07
CA TYR A 65 16.15 -4.55 -14.68
C TYR A 65 15.57 -3.66 -13.60
N GLU A 66 15.50 -2.38 -13.88
CA GLU A 66 14.77 -1.40 -13.09
C GLU A 66 13.48 -1.02 -13.82
N LEU A 67 12.38 -0.92 -13.06
CA LEU A 67 11.09 -0.45 -13.58
C LEU A 67 11.07 1.07 -13.56
N LYS A 68 10.73 1.66 -14.70
CA LYS A 68 10.56 3.10 -14.87
C LYS A 68 9.18 3.42 -15.44
N THR A 69 8.69 4.61 -15.16
CA THR A 69 7.41 5.09 -15.67
C THR A 69 7.59 5.91 -16.93
N ILE A 70 6.59 5.85 -17.80
CA ILE A 70 6.56 6.61 -19.04
C ILE A 70 5.37 7.59 -18.97
N HIS A 71 5.68 8.87 -19.18
CA HIS A 71 4.69 9.94 -19.29
C HIS A 71 4.67 10.48 -20.71
N LYS A 72 3.48 10.57 -21.31
CA LYS A 72 3.31 11.17 -22.63
C LYS A 72 3.41 12.68 -22.56
N LYS A 73 4.14 13.24 -23.50
CA LYS A 73 4.19 14.67 -23.72
C LYS A 73 3.14 15.08 -24.73
N ASP A 74 2.20 15.93 -24.32
CA ASP A 74 1.21 16.49 -25.23
C ASP A 74 1.90 17.22 -26.41
N GLY A 75 1.54 16.81 -27.63
CA GLY A 75 2.03 17.45 -28.88
C GLY A 75 3.46 17.09 -29.29
N SER A 76 4.09 16.08 -28.68
CA SER A 76 5.44 15.62 -29.03
C SER A 76 5.47 14.12 -29.31
N ASN A 77 6.39 13.68 -30.17
CA ASN A 77 6.67 12.26 -30.41
C ASN A 77 7.65 11.66 -29.37
N SER A 78 8.06 12.42 -28.37
CA SER A 78 8.98 11.97 -27.34
C SER A 78 8.26 11.82 -26.01
N ASP A 79 8.39 10.65 -25.38
CA ASP A 79 7.88 10.37 -24.03
C ASP A 79 8.95 10.75 -23.00
N TYR A 80 8.50 11.08 -21.79
CA TYR A 80 9.38 11.24 -20.63
C TYR A 80 9.45 9.93 -19.86
N ILE A 81 10.66 9.51 -19.53
CA ILE A 81 10.92 8.36 -18.66
C ILE A 81 11.30 8.90 -17.28
N PHE A 82 10.57 8.49 -16.26
CA PHE A 82 10.83 8.87 -14.87
C PHE A 82 11.27 7.65 -14.07
N GLU A 83 12.16 7.90 -13.14
CA GLU A 83 12.49 6.94 -12.09
C GLU A 83 11.30 6.83 -11.12
N MET A 84 11.12 5.68 -10.50
CA MET A 84 10.00 5.49 -9.55
C MET A 84 10.06 6.46 -8.37
N PHE A 85 11.25 6.87 -7.93
CA PHE A 85 11.41 7.85 -6.84
C PHE A 85 11.10 9.29 -7.27
N GLU A 86 10.97 9.58 -8.57
CA GLU A 86 10.52 10.89 -9.10
C GLU A 86 8.99 10.98 -9.12
N GLU A 87 8.30 9.86 -8.95
CA GLU A 87 6.84 9.82 -8.83
C GLU A 87 6.37 10.33 -7.46
N SER A 88 5.08 10.66 -7.37
CA SER A 88 4.50 11.04 -6.08
C SER A 88 4.44 9.83 -5.12
N ASP A 89 4.47 10.09 -3.81
CA ASP A 89 4.32 9.05 -2.78
C ASP A 89 3.04 8.23 -3.00
N GLY A 90 1.95 8.88 -3.41
CA GLY A 90 0.70 8.19 -3.71
C GLY A 90 0.81 7.25 -4.92
N THR A 91 1.54 7.66 -5.95
CA THR A 91 1.83 6.82 -7.12
C THR A 91 2.68 5.62 -6.70
N SER A 92 3.77 5.83 -5.99
CA SER A 92 4.65 4.77 -5.48
C SER A 92 3.86 3.79 -4.60
N ARG A 93 3.00 4.29 -3.72
CA ARG A 93 2.14 3.46 -2.87
C ARG A 93 1.17 2.58 -3.67
N LEU A 94 0.63 3.06 -4.78
CA LEU A 94 -0.20 2.24 -5.67
C LEU A 94 0.59 1.07 -6.28
N PHE A 95 1.86 1.28 -6.60
CA PHE A 95 2.72 0.20 -7.10
C PHE A 95 2.97 -0.87 -6.04
N ASP A 96 3.05 -0.53 -4.74
CA ASP A 96 3.19 -1.49 -3.65
C ASP A 96 2.02 -2.48 -3.60
N PHE A 97 0.81 -2.07 -4.01
CA PHE A 97 -0.36 -2.94 -4.01
C PHE A 97 -0.44 -3.88 -5.21
N ILE A 98 0.27 -3.60 -6.31
CA ILE A 98 0.17 -4.40 -7.54
C ILE A 98 0.54 -5.88 -7.31
N PRO A 99 1.67 -6.22 -6.66
CA PRO A 99 2.02 -7.61 -6.39
C PRO A 99 0.97 -8.34 -5.57
N MET A 100 0.43 -7.68 -4.54
CA MET A 100 -0.64 -8.21 -3.70
C MET A 100 -1.92 -8.47 -4.51
N LEU A 101 -2.35 -7.52 -5.34
CA LEU A 101 -3.55 -7.67 -6.17
C LEU A 101 -3.39 -8.79 -7.22
N ILE A 102 -2.18 -9.02 -7.71
CA ILE A 102 -1.88 -10.14 -8.61
C ILE A 102 -1.97 -11.45 -7.84
N ASP A 103 -1.35 -11.52 -6.66
CA ASP A 103 -1.33 -12.72 -5.82
C ASP A 103 -2.75 -13.12 -5.38
N MET A 104 -3.58 -12.15 -4.99
CA MET A 104 -4.99 -12.35 -4.62
C MET A 104 -5.84 -13.03 -5.71
N ARG A 105 -5.43 -12.95 -6.97
CA ARG A 105 -6.14 -13.62 -8.08
C ARG A 105 -5.85 -15.11 -8.16
N ALA A 106 -4.71 -15.53 -7.65
CA ALA A 106 -4.19 -16.88 -7.80
C ALA A 106 -4.24 -17.68 -6.48
N ASN A 107 -4.14 -17.00 -5.34
CA ASN A 107 -3.95 -17.61 -4.04
C ASN A 107 -4.98 -17.15 -3.03
N ASP A 108 -5.38 -18.08 -2.15
CA ASP A 108 -6.12 -17.77 -0.94
C ASP A 108 -5.11 -17.57 0.21
N ALA A 109 -4.96 -16.33 0.66
CA ALA A 109 -4.03 -15.95 1.71
C ALA A 109 -4.65 -14.88 2.63
N VAL A 110 -4.02 -14.64 3.77
CA VAL A 110 -4.35 -13.52 4.65
C VAL A 110 -3.39 -12.39 4.38
N TYR A 111 -3.92 -11.25 3.96
CA TYR A 111 -3.17 -10.04 3.68
C TYR A 111 -3.34 -9.07 4.84
N VAL A 112 -2.24 -8.59 5.38
CA VAL A 112 -2.26 -7.61 6.49
C VAL A 112 -1.58 -6.34 6.01
N ILE A 113 -2.31 -5.22 6.06
CA ILE A 113 -1.83 -3.91 5.61
C ILE A 113 -2.02 -2.89 6.72
N ASP A 114 -0.91 -2.36 7.20
CA ASP A 114 -0.95 -1.24 8.13
C ASP A 114 -1.04 0.08 7.37
N GLU A 115 -1.93 0.98 7.82
CA GLU A 115 -2.18 2.28 7.21
C GLU A 115 -2.45 2.16 5.69
N VAL A 116 -3.53 1.48 5.31
CA VAL A 116 -3.89 1.26 3.89
C VAL A 116 -4.11 2.57 3.14
N ASP A 117 -4.51 3.63 3.83
CA ASP A 117 -4.76 4.98 3.32
C ASP A 117 -3.51 5.86 3.24
N ARG A 118 -2.36 5.41 3.77
CA ARG A 118 -1.13 6.20 3.78
C ARG A 118 -0.76 6.69 2.39
N SER A 119 -0.54 7.99 2.26
CA SER A 119 -0.19 8.69 1.02
C SER A 119 -1.23 8.56 -0.11
N LEU A 120 -2.40 7.99 0.14
CA LEU A 120 -3.46 7.84 -0.85
C LEU A 120 -4.57 8.87 -0.65
N HIS A 121 -5.16 9.29 -1.77
CA HIS A 121 -6.43 10.00 -1.71
C HIS A 121 -7.55 9.05 -1.23
N PRO A 122 -8.50 9.48 -0.37
CA PRO A 122 -9.57 8.62 0.16
C PRO A 122 -10.32 7.78 -0.89
N MET A 123 -10.55 8.36 -2.07
CA MET A 123 -11.18 7.65 -3.19
C MET A 123 -10.33 6.50 -3.75
N LEU A 124 -9.00 6.57 -3.64
CA LEU A 124 -8.12 5.49 -4.07
C LEU A 124 -8.15 4.35 -3.06
N THR A 125 -8.16 4.65 -1.76
CA THR A 125 -8.32 3.64 -0.71
C THR A 125 -9.66 2.92 -0.85
N LEU A 126 -10.75 3.67 -1.06
CA LEU A 126 -12.05 3.08 -1.36
C LEU A 126 -11.98 2.14 -2.57
N LYS A 127 -11.32 2.59 -3.64
CA LYS A 127 -11.19 1.79 -4.87
C LYS A 127 -10.40 0.50 -4.67
N LEU A 128 -9.36 0.51 -3.83
CA LEU A 128 -8.62 -0.70 -3.46
C LEU A 128 -9.52 -1.71 -2.74
N LEU A 129 -10.35 -1.25 -1.79
CA LEU A 129 -11.31 -2.12 -1.09
C LEU A 129 -12.38 -2.67 -2.04
N GLU A 130 -12.88 -1.87 -2.98
CA GLU A 130 -13.79 -2.34 -4.03
C GLU A 130 -13.14 -3.42 -4.92
N MET A 131 -11.86 -3.22 -5.30
CA MET A 131 -11.12 -4.20 -6.08
C MET A 131 -10.93 -5.50 -5.30
N TYR A 132 -10.55 -5.43 -4.03
CA TYR A 132 -10.47 -6.60 -3.16
C TYR A 132 -11.81 -7.36 -3.16
N ASN A 133 -12.91 -6.69 -2.87
CA ASN A 133 -14.22 -7.32 -2.84
C ASN A 133 -14.62 -7.95 -4.19
N SER A 134 -14.19 -7.35 -5.30
CA SER A 134 -14.45 -7.91 -6.64
C SER A 134 -13.65 -9.18 -6.95
N LEU A 135 -12.56 -9.43 -6.22
CA LEU A 135 -11.74 -10.63 -6.33
C LEU A 135 -12.26 -11.79 -5.47
N LEU A 136 -13.11 -11.49 -4.48
CA LEU A 136 -13.69 -12.52 -3.62
C LEU A 136 -14.60 -13.45 -4.44
N ARG A 137 -14.33 -14.75 -4.36
CA ARG A 137 -15.18 -15.82 -4.88
C ARG A 137 -15.99 -16.42 -3.74
N SER A 138 -17.07 -17.09 -4.06
CA SER A 138 -17.95 -17.74 -3.05
C SER A 138 -17.24 -18.84 -2.23
N ASP A 139 -16.18 -19.39 -2.76
CA ASP A 139 -15.33 -20.43 -2.15
C ASP A 139 -13.98 -19.90 -1.65
N SER A 140 -13.74 -18.61 -1.79
CA SER A 140 -12.47 -17.98 -1.37
C SER A 140 -12.32 -17.98 0.14
N GLN A 141 -11.13 -18.34 0.61
CA GLN A 141 -10.70 -18.20 2.01
C GLN A 141 -9.75 -17.01 2.20
N MET A 142 -9.63 -16.19 1.18
CA MET A 142 -8.82 -14.98 1.20
C MET A 142 -9.37 -13.98 2.22
N GLN A 143 -8.47 -13.37 3.00
CA GLN A 143 -8.81 -12.34 3.98
C GLN A 143 -7.93 -11.11 3.80
N LEU A 144 -8.50 -9.93 4.00
CA LEU A 144 -7.79 -8.67 4.10
C LEU A 144 -8.02 -8.06 5.48
N ILE A 145 -6.94 -7.85 6.23
CA ILE A 145 -6.95 -7.13 7.49
C ILE A 145 -6.17 -5.83 7.25
N CYS A 146 -6.81 -4.69 7.43
CA CYS A 146 -6.12 -3.42 7.27
C CYS A 146 -6.46 -2.42 8.37
N THR A 147 -5.47 -1.61 8.75
CA THR A 147 -5.69 -0.42 9.58
C THR A 147 -5.85 0.82 8.71
N THR A 148 -6.60 1.79 9.22
CA THR A 148 -6.82 3.06 8.51
C THR A 148 -7.17 4.18 9.47
N HIS A 149 -6.81 5.41 9.12
CA HIS A 149 -7.28 6.63 9.77
C HIS A 149 -8.37 7.34 8.97
N GLU A 150 -8.79 6.78 7.82
CA GLU A 150 -9.73 7.40 6.91
C GLU A 150 -11.19 7.13 7.34
N SER A 151 -11.75 8.09 8.07
CA SER A 151 -13.12 7.97 8.61
C SER A 151 -14.21 7.93 7.55
N ASN A 152 -13.97 8.43 6.32
CA ASN A 152 -14.95 8.36 5.24
C ASN A 152 -15.28 6.92 4.85
N LEU A 153 -14.36 6.00 5.04
CA LEU A 153 -14.58 4.56 4.76
C LEU A 153 -15.73 3.99 5.59
N LEU A 154 -15.99 4.53 6.79
CA LEU A 154 -17.09 4.10 7.65
C LEU A 154 -18.48 4.31 7.05
N SER A 155 -18.59 5.16 6.03
CA SER A 155 -19.88 5.47 5.37
C SER A 155 -19.91 5.08 3.90
N THR A 156 -18.75 4.86 3.27
CA THR A 156 -18.62 4.69 1.82
C THR A 156 -18.04 3.36 1.41
N ALA A 157 -17.23 2.73 2.29
CA ALA A 157 -16.58 1.47 1.96
C ALA A 157 -17.59 0.32 1.86
N PRO A 158 -17.35 -0.63 0.95
CA PRO A 158 -18.17 -1.82 0.79
C PRO A 158 -17.81 -2.87 1.87
N VAL A 159 -17.95 -2.48 3.13
CA VAL A 159 -17.65 -3.32 4.30
C VAL A 159 -18.89 -3.46 5.17
N ARG A 160 -19.02 -4.61 5.83
CA ARG A 160 -20.10 -4.90 6.77
C ARG A 160 -19.78 -4.37 8.16
N GLN A 161 -20.80 -4.18 9.00
CA GLN A 161 -20.59 -3.71 10.39
C GLN A 161 -19.74 -4.68 11.22
N ASP A 162 -19.81 -5.98 10.95
CA ASP A 162 -19.03 -7.01 11.62
C ASP A 162 -17.55 -7.03 11.18
N GLU A 163 -17.21 -6.37 10.09
CA GLU A 163 -15.85 -6.20 9.58
C GLU A 163 -15.15 -4.96 10.13
N ILE A 164 -15.91 -4.07 10.81
CA ILE A 164 -15.37 -2.81 11.35
C ILE A 164 -15.02 -2.98 12.82
N TRP A 165 -13.78 -2.67 13.14
CA TRP A 165 -13.23 -2.74 14.48
C TRP A 165 -12.54 -1.45 14.86
N PHE A 166 -12.71 -1.03 16.11
CA PHE A 166 -12.08 0.16 16.69
C PHE A 166 -10.99 -0.26 17.66
N VAL A 167 -9.85 0.44 17.57
CA VAL A 167 -8.73 0.26 18.49
C VAL A 167 -8.52 1.55 19.26
N GLU A 168 -8.55 1.49 20.57
CA GLU A 168 -8.24 2.63 21.43
C GLU A 168 -7.20 2.27 22.47
N LYS A 169 -6.48 3.26 22.94
CA LYS A 169 -5.51 3.12 24.01
C LYS A 169 -6.04 3.83 25.26
N ASP A 170 -6.12 3.13 26.35
CA ASP A 170 -6.57 3.71 27.62
C ASP A 170 -5.49 4.57 28.30
N LYS A 171 -5.83 5.19 29.42
CA LYS A 171 -4.90 6.04 30.19
C LYS A 171 -3.70 5.28 30.76
N LYS A 172 -3.75 3.95 30.83
CA LYS A 172 -2.65 3.11 31.29
C LYS A 172 -1.75 2.66 30.14
N GLY A 173 -2.13 2.95 28.88
CA GLY A 173 -1.43 2.55 27.70
C GLY A 173 -1.83 1.15 27.21
N GLU A 174 -2.89 0.55 27.74
CA GLU A 174 -3.42 -0.72 27.28
C GLU A 174 -4.30 -0.50 26.04
N SER A 175 -4.12 -1.35 25.02
CA SER A 175 -4.92 -1.29 23.80
C SER A 175 -6.16 -2.17 23.91
N HIS A 176 -7.30 -1.61 23.54
CA HIS A 176 -8.60 -2.29 23.55
C HIS A 176 -9.15 -2.34 22.13
N LEU A 177 -9.70 -3.50 21.78
CA LEU A 177 -10.32 -3.76 20.49
C LEU A 177 -11.81 -3.98 20.69
N SER A 178 -12.66 -3.25 19.95
CA SER A 178 -14.12 -3.38 20.01
C SER A 178 -14.73 -3.42 18.62
N SER A 179 -15.72 -4.30 18.42
CA SER A 179 -16.45 -4.40 17.16
C SER A 179 -17.55 -3.35 17.07
N LEU A 180 -17.76 -2.77 15.89
CA LEU A 180 -18.91 -1.88 15.65
C LEU A 180 -20.26 -2.57 15.96
N CYS A 181 -20.37 -3.88 15.81
CA CYS A 181 -21.57 -4.65 16.13
C CYS A 181 -21.97 -4.56 17.60
N GLU A 182 -21.02 -4.34 18.51
CA GLU A 182 -21.29 -4.20 19.96
C GLU A 182 -22.11 -2.94 20.27
N TYR A 183 -21.92 -1.89 19.47
CA TYR A 183 -22.56 -0.59 19.66
C TYR A 183 -23.96 -0.49 19.04
N LYS A 184 -24.35 -1.40 18.13
CA LYS A 184 -25.65 -1.40 17.44
C LYS A 184 -26.04 -0.02 16.90
N PRO A 185 -25.26 0.55 15.98
CA PRO A 185 -25.43 1.92 15.53
C PRO A 185 -26.82 2.14 14.91
N ARG A 186 -27.52 3.21 15.32
CA ARG A 186 -28.81 3.63 14.78
C ARG A 186 -28.72 4.86 13.87
N GLU A 187 -27.51 5.39 13.71
CA GLU A 187 -27.20 6.58 12.92
C GLU A 187 -26.08 6.27 11.90
N ASN A 188 -25.72 7.29 11.12
CA ASN A 188 -24.54 7.21 10.26
C ASN A 188 -23.29 6.90 11.10
N VAL A 189 -22.60 5.81 10.76
CA VAL A 189 -21.44 5.28 11.54
C VAL A 189 -20.32 6.30 11.61
N GLN A 190 -19.99 6.94 10.48
CA GLN A 190 -18.96 7.98 10.44
C GLN A 190 -19.26 9.13 11.41
N LYS A 191 -20.51 9.61 11.41
CA LYS A 191 -20.92 10.67 12.33
C LYS A 191 -20.83 10.23 13.78
N GLY A 192 -21.25 9.00 14.08
CA GLY A 192 -21.12 8.42 15.42
C GLY A 192 -19.67 8.33 15.86
N TYR A 193 -18.78 7.88 14.98
CA TYR A 193 -17.34 7.82 15.21
C TYR A 193 -16.75 9.21 15.51
N LEU A 194 -16.98 10.18 14.65
CA LEU A 194 -16.47 11.56 14.83
C LEU A 194 -17.01 12.26 16.09
N ASN A 195 -18.15 11.79 16.62
CA ASN A 195 -18.71 12.26 17.90
C ASN A 195 -18.19 11.45 19.12
N GLY A 196 -17.22 10.56 18.93
CA GLY A 196 -16.60 9.78 20.01
C GLY A 196 -17.44 8.64 20.56
N ARG A 197 -18.51 8.22 19.88
CA ARG A 197 -19.44 7.19 20.41
C ARG A 197 -18.85 5.79 20.47
N TYR A 198 -17.83 5.51 19.64
CA TYR A 198 -17.23 4.19 19.52
C TYR A 198 -15.81 4.14 20.12
N GLY A 199 -15.38 5.20 20.80
CA GLY A 199 -13.99 5.36 21.19
C GLY A 199 -13.07 5.60 19.99
N ALA A 200 -11.80 5.28 20.14
CA ALA A 200 -10.75 5.32 19.10
C ALA A 200 -10.53 6.71 18.44
N ILE A 201 -11.02 7.78 19.07
CA ILE A 201 -10.68 9.15 18.67
C ILE A 201 -9.53 9.64 19.53
N PRO A 202 -8.48 10.21 18.94
CA PRO A 202 -7.40 10.82 19.70
C PRO A 202 -7.93 11.90 20.64
N PHE A 203 -7.61 11.82 21.92
CA PHE A 203 -7.92 12.86 22.87
C PHE A 203 -6.95 14.02 22.66
N PHE A 204 -7.45 15.10 22.08
CA PHE A 204 -6.73 16.37 22.01
C PHE A 204 -6.89 17.05 23.37
N GLY A 205 -5.84 17.08 24.19
CA GLY A 205 -5.83 17.89 25.41
C GLY A 205 -6.11 19.36 25.08
N GLU A 206 -6.60 20.12 26.07
CA GLU A 206 -6.83 21.54 25.89
C GLU A 206 -5.51 22.24 25.51
N LEU A 207 -5.46 22.85 24.32
CA LEU A 207 -4.29 23.58 23.83
C LEU A 207 -3.87 24.72 24.77
N ASP A 208 -4.82 25.23 25.59
CA ASP A 208 -4.60 26.28 26.58
C ASP A 208 -3.61 25.87 27.70
N ASN A 209 -3.37 24.58 27.87
CA ASN A 209 -2.40 24.05 28.82
C ASN A 209 -0.98 23.91 28.28
N ILE A 210 -0.75 24.25 27.02
CA ILE A 210 0.58 24.25 26.41
C ILE A 210 1.25 25.61 26.73
N HIS A 211 2.09 25.63 27.78
CA HIS A 211 2.96 26.76 28.03
C HIS A 211 4.05 26.81 26.96
N TRP A 212 3.88 27.71 26.01
CA TRP A 212 4.93 28.05 25.04
C TRP A 212 5.93 28.99 25.71
N ASP A 213 6.80 28.45 26.56
CA ASP A 213 7.94 29.24 27.06
C ASP A 213 8.88 29.49 25.88
N ALA A 214 8.62 30.60 25.18
CA ALA A 214 9.59 31.19 24.29
C ALA A 214 10.74 31.66 25.17
N LYS A 215 11.83 30.91 25.24
CA LYS A 215 13.09 31.43 25.72
C LYS A 215 13.49 32.57 24.77
N GLN A 216 13.29 33.80 25.22
CA GLN A 216 13.96 34.94 24.67
C GLN A 216 15.41 34.85 25.14
N GLU A 217 16.30 34.51 24.22
CA GLU A 217 17.73 34.91 24.28
C GLU A 217 18.00 35.91 23.16
#